data_ee18a836ee8f1bee14cee96495fca8d9
#
_entry.id   ee18a836ee8f1bee14cee96495fca8d9
#
_cell.length_a   1.000
_cell.length_b   1.000
_cell.length_c   1.000
_cell.angle_alpha   90.00
_cell.angle_beta   90.00
_cell.angle_gamma   90.00
#
_symmetry.space_group_name_H-M   'P 1'
#
loop_
_entity.id
_entity.type
_entity.pdbx_description
1 polymer ?
#
loop_
_entity_poly.entity_id
_entity_poly.type
_entity_poly.pdbx_seq_one_letter_code
_entity_poly.pdbx_strand_id
1 'polypeptide(L)'
;MNEAEMLCFLGPTAVRLNGELAPLKLRPKARALLARVALADGPVTRSELSNLLFGEADDPRAALRWHLHYLRRELPPGVSACLRVDGDLISLDVATDAATFLLRSKDVIDDPGTWASPILSLYRADMCAGLAVSASLDFDTWLFCLQDQLRRRFREATLAFSGWASSAGCAEEAVEHLQRLLSVDPYCEDAHVALIEVHEACGQKQAAKAAFERYERTVREELQAEPRPSISQRYGSKRGTGRVLPREGPVPLRKVTLHVVEWRGGEPPILAIHGSAGSGHSLAALAERLSPEFRFIAPDLRGHGFSDKPPSGYELGQHVEDITDLFSALGLETSFILGFSLGGAIAAALAAQLAPRGLILLDGVIGTRAFMDNAAALVVPRLGETLESRFAGFSAYLAQMQSPEIPYTDEAQRLLQRFARFRLAPLSDGTYRRRELRSALEESFASAGRTDTLAALGQVRCPVLIVHAKRPWIDGRAYLTDDAVRDQLRACPQAKLLIAPNSDHPALIRDPEPVVIEAIREFVRRTD
;
A
#
# COMPACT_ATOMS: atom_id res chain seq x y z
N MET A 1 18.10 -30.96 0.05
CA MET A 1 18.82 -29.76 0.51
C MET A 1 19.58 -30.20 1.75
N ASN A 2 20.89 -30.04 1.77
CA ASN A 2 21.62 -30.24 3.03
C ASN A 2 20.98 -29.35 4.08
N GLU A 3 20.75 -29.90 5.30
CA GLU A 3 20.26 -29.17 6.47
C GLU A 3 21.32 -28.16 6.96
N ALA A 4 21.70 -27.24 6.05
CA ALA A 4 22.63 -26.19 6.31
C ALA A 4 22.04 -25.21 7.33
N GLU A 5 22.91 -24.62 8.12
CA GLU A 5 22.57 -23.54 9.04
C GLU A 5 21.78 -22.44 8.29
N MET A 6 20.60 -22.06 8.80
CA MET A 6 19.74 -21.03 8.20
C MET A 6 19.45 -19.93 9.23
N LEU A 7 19.67 -18.67 8.86
CA LEU A 7 19.23 -17.54 9.66
C LEU A 7 17.73 -17.33 9.49
N CYS A 8 17.03 -17.18 10.59
CA CYS A 8 15.58 -17.05 10.63
C CYS A 8 15.20 -15.65 11.11
N PHE A 9 14.61 -14.87 10.21
CA PHE A 9 14.13 -13.51 10.45
C PHE A 9 12.60 -13.40 10.43
N LEU A 10 11.88 -14.39 9.89
CA LEU A 10 10.42 -14.42 9.86
C LEU A 10 9.87 -14.80 11.25
N GLY A 11 9.87 -13.80 12.13
CA GLY A 11 9.60 -13.88 13.56
C GLY A 11 10.77 -13.33 14.37
N PRO A 12 10.88 -13.65 15.67
CA PRO A 12 12.07 -13.35 16.48
C PRO A 12 13.32 -13.95 15.84
N THR A 13 14.40 -13.16 15.78
CA THR A 13 15.65 -13.58 15.13
C THR A 13 16.20 -14.85 15.78
N ALA A 14 16.46 -15.85 14.96
CA ALA A 14 16.91 -17.17 15.38
C ALA A 14 17.87 -17.77 14.34
N VAL A 15 18.46 -18.90 14.66
CA VAL A 15 19.16 -19.75 13.70
C VAL A 15 18.57 -21.15 13.73
N ARG A 16 18.42 -21.78 12.58
CA ARG A 16 18.03 -23.18 12.47
C ARG A 16 19.30 -24.01 12.29
N LEU A 17 19.54 -24.92 13.21
CA LEU A 17 20.69 -25.82 13.22
C LEU A 17 20.17 -27.25 13.26
N ASN A 18 20.51 -28.10 12.29
CA ASN A 18 20.08 -29.50 12.23
C ASN A 18 18.55 -29.66 12.40
N GLY A 19 17.75 -28.74 11.83
CA GLY A 19 16.29 -28.75 11.94
C GLY A 19 15.72 -28.04 13.18
N GLU A 20 16.50 -27.85 14.24
CA GLU A 20 16.06 -27.18 15.48
C GLU A 20 16.25 -25.65 15.40
N LEU A 21 15.28 -24.91 15.93
CA LEU A 21 15.28 -23.45 15.97
C LEU A 21 15.85 -22.94 17.30
N ALA A 22 17.00 -22.29 17.26
CA ALA A 22 17.67 -21.69 18.41
C ALA A 22 17.59 -20.15 18.37
N PRO A 23 16.97 -19.48 19.39
CA PRO A 23 16.91 -18.02 19.43
C PRO A 23 18.30 -17.38 19.52
N LEU A 24 18.54 -16.33 18.75
CA LEU A 24 19.78 -15.52 18.82
C LEU A 24 19.59 -14.35 19.79
N LYS A 25 20.27 -14.39 20.93
CA LYS A 25 20.24 -13.33 21.95
C LYS A 25 21.19 -12.18 21.60
N LEU A 26 20.92 -11.46 20.52
CA LEU A 26 21.72 -10.35 20.05
C LEU A 26 21.16 -9.00 20.51
N ARG A 27 22.06 -8.02 20.67
CA ARG A 27 21.66 -6.62 20.92
C ARG A 27 20.87 -6.07 19.73
N PRO A 28 19.93 -5.12 19.93
CA PRO A 28 19.04 -4.64 18.86
C PRO A 28 19.81 -4.16 17.60
N LYS A 29 20.83 -3.30 17.73
CA LYS A 29 21.63 -2.83 16.58
C LYS A 29 22.42 -3.94 15.89
N ALA A 30 22.84 -4.98 16.63
CA ALA A 30 23.50 -6.15 16.03
C ALA A 30 22.51 -7.01 15.24
N ARG A 31 21.26 -7.17 15.71
CA ARG A 31 20.18 -7.83 14.96
C ARG A 31 19.85 -7.08 13.68
N ALA A 32 19.75 -5.75 13.75
CA ALA A 32 19.50 -4.90 12.60
C ALA A 32 20.62 -5.02 11.55
N LEU A 33 21.89 -4.97 12.01
CA LEU A 33 23.06 -5.16 11.15
C LEU A 33 23.07 -6.54 10.49
N LEU A 34 22.81 -7.60 11.27
CA LEU A 34 22.74 -8.97 10.77
C LEU A 34 21.68 -9.12 9.68
N ALA A 35 20.47 -8.62 9.94
CA ALA A 35 19.37 -8.67 8.97
C ALA A 35 19.70 -7.89 7.69
N ARG A 36 20.26 -6.67 7.80
CA ARG A 36 20.59 -5.84 6.64
C ARG A 36 21.66 -6.47 5.75
N VAL A 37 22.67 -7.11 6.35
CA VAL A 37 23.76 -7.75 5.57
C VAL A 37 23.31 -9.10 5.00
N ALA A 38 22.53 -9.89 5.76
CA ALA A 38 22.07 -11.21 5.32
C ALA A 38 21.00 -11.15 4.20
N LEU A 39 20.29 -10.05 4.08
CA LEU A 39 19.20 -9.86 3.12
C LEU A 39 19.54 -8.80 2.05
N ALA A 40 20.82 -8.48 1.91
CA ALA A 40 21.29 -7.64 0.82
C ALA A 40 21.47 -8.47 -0.47
N ASP A 41 21.16 -7.86 -1.62
CA ASP A 41 21.35 -8.49 -2.94
C ASP A 41 22.85 -8.63 -3.34
N GLY A 42 23.76 -8.24 -2.44
CA GLY A 42 25.20 -8.30 -2.63
C GLY A 42 25.97 -7.66 -1.47
N PRO A 43 27.31 -7.52 -1.61
CA PRO A 43 28.13 -6.88 -0.58
C PRO A 43 27.70 -5.44 -0.32
N VAL A 44 27.65 -5.04 0.96
CA VAL A 44 27.26 -3.70 1.43
C VAL A 44 28.50 -2.95 1.92
N THR A 45 28.59 -1.65 1.63
CA THR A 45 29.76 -0.86 2.06
C THR A 45 29.73 -0.51 3.55
N ARG A 46 30.91 -0.36 4.16
CA ARG A 46 31.02 0.12 5.54
C ARG A 46 30.39 1.50 5.72
N SER A 47 30.54 2.37 4.74
CA SER A 47 29.96 3.72 4.76
C SER A 47 28.44 3.65 4.82
N GLU A 48 27.84 2.83 3.96
CA GLU A 48 26.39 2.63 3.96
C GLU A 48 25.89 2.10 5.31
N LEU A 49 26.48 1.02 5.83
CA LEU A 49 26.06 0.42 7.10
C LEU A 49 26.28 1.36 8.30
N SER A 50 27.38 2.15 8.29
CA SER A 50 27.65 3.13 9.33
C SER A 50 26.61 4.23 9.37
N ASN A 51 26.26 4.78 8.21
CA ASN A 51 25.23 5.83 8.11
C ASN A 51 23.83 5.28 8.44
N LEU A 52 23.53 4.09 7.96
CA LEU A 52 22.22 3.46 8.12
C LEU A 52 21.88 3.13 9.59
N LEU A 53 22.86 2.63 10.36
CA LEU A 53 22.62 2.07 11.70
C LEU A 53 23.27 2.85 12.83
N PHE A 54 24.31 3.63 12.55
CA PHE A 54 25.16 4.25 13.57
C PHE A 54 25.38 5.75 13.35
N GLY A 55 24.60 6.39 12.46
CA GLY A 55 24.77 7.82 12.14
C GLY A 55 24.71 8.77 13.33
N GLU A 56 24.03 8.39 14.42
CA GLU A 56 23.94 9.15 15.69
C GLU A 56 25.11 8.91 16.65
N ALA A 57 26.03 7.98 16.33
CA ALA A 57 27.19 7.70 17.21
C ALA A 57 28.33 8.70 16.96
N ASP A 58 29.12 9.01 17.99
CA ASP A 58 30.29 9.89 17.88
C ASP A 58 31.30 9.40 16.85
N ASP A 59 31.50 8.09 16.75
CA ASP A 59 32.26 7.44 15.66
C ASP A 59 31.45 6.27 15.09
N PRO A 60 30.67 6.50 14.01
CA PRO A 60 29.87 5.48 13.35
C PRO A 60 30.69 4.29 12.84
N ARG A 61 31.93 4.52 12.37
CA ARG A 61 32.81 3.46 11.88
C ARG A 61 33.36 2.58 13.02
N ALA A 62 33.70 3.17 14.16
CA ALA A 62 34.09 2.40 15.34
C ALA A 62 32.92 1.58 15.89
N ALA A 63 31.72 2.16 15.94
CA ALA A 63 30.51 1.46 16.33
C ALA A 63 30.22 0.25 15.42
N LEU A 64 30.33 0.40 14.10
CA LEU A 64 30.20 -0.70 13.14
C LEU A 64 31.26 -1.79 13.38
N ARG A 65 32.55 -1.42 13.54
CA ARG A 65 33.63 -2.39 13.81
C ARG A 65 33.32 -3.21 15.06
N TRP A 66 32.86 -2.56 16.12
CA TRP A 66 32.50 -3.23 17.37
C TRP A 66 31.36 -4.22 17.16
N HIS A 67 30.30 -3.84 16.44
CA HIS A 67 29.16 -4.71 16.18
C HIS A 67 29.50 -5.90 15.27
N LEU A 68 30.40 -5.72 14.28
CA LEU A 68 30.89 -6.82 13.46
C LEU A 68 31.73 -7.82 14.30
N HIS A 69 32.58 -7.31 15.21
CA HIS A 69 33.32 -8.17 16.13
C HIS A 69 32.37 -8.91 17.08
N TYR A 70 31.38 -8.20 17.62
CA TYR A 70 30.34 -8.78 18.49
C TYR A 70 29.57 -9.88 17.76
N LEU A 71 29.12 -9.67 16.52
CA LEU A 71 28.43 -10.69 15.72
C LEU A 71 29.31 -11.93 15.50
N ARG A 72 30.59 -11.77 15.16
CA ARG A 72 31.51 -12.90 14.99
C ARG A 72 31.64 -13.77 16.23
N ARG A 73 31.49 -13.19 17.40
CA ARG A 73 31.58 -13.91 18.68
C ARG A 73 30.28 -14.61 19.06
N GLU A 74 29.13 -13.97 18.79
CA GLU A 74 27.82 -14.43 19.26
C GLU A 74 27.11 -15.36 18.26
N LEU A 75 27.50 -15.31 16.97
CA LEU A 75 26.94 -16.20 15.95
C LEU A 75 27.54 -17.61 16.05
N PRO A 76 26.75 -18.65 15.69
CA PRO A 76 27.27 -20.01 15.55
C PRO A 76 28.49 -20.04 14.60
N PRO A 77 29.48 -20.94 14.83
CA PRO A 77 30.71 -20.97 14.07
C PRO A 77 30.51 -21.02 12.55
N GLY A 78 29.55 -21.82 12.05
CA GLY A 78 29.28 -21.94 10.62
C GLY A 78 28.75 -20.62 10.02
N VAL A 79 27.77 -19.98 10.70
CA VAL A 79 27.25 -18.69 10.28
C VAL A 79 28.32 -17.57 10.38
N SER A 80 29.08 -17.58 11.49
CA SER A 80 30.15 -16.60 11.71
C SER A 80 31.24 -16.68 10.62
N ALA A 81 31.59 -17.87 10.14
CA ALA A 81 32.54 -18.08 9.06
C ALA A 81 32.07 -17.51 7.70
N CYS A 82 30.75 -17.39 7.51
CA CYS A 82 30.19 -16.79 6.30
C CYS A 82 30.21 -15.25 6.31
N LEU A 83 30.47 -14.62 7.47
CA LEU A 83 30.54 -13.16 7.59
C LEU A 83 31.91 -12.66 7.07
N ARG A 84 31.95 -12.22 5.83
CA ARG A 84 33.16 -11.73 5.14
C ARG A 84 33.25 -10.22 5.25
N VAL A 85 34.46 -9.74 5.43
CA VAL A 85 34.81 -8.32 5.45
C VAL A 85 36.05 -8.17 4.58
N ASP A 86 35.85 -7.65 3.38
CA ASP A 86 36.92 -7.44 2.41
C ASP A 86 37.05 -5.93 2.10
N GLY A 87 38.09 -5.33 2.68
CA GLY A 87 38.27 -3.87 2.60
C GLY A 87 37.04 -3.10 3.14
N ASP A 88 36.37 -2.37 2.28
CA ASP A 88 35.18 -1.60 2.60
C ASP A 88 33.88 -2.40 2.45
N LEU A 89 33.94 -3.62 1.89
CA LEU A 89 32.77 -4.44 1.61
C LEU A 89 32.49 -5.45 2.72
N ILE A 90 31.22 -5.62 3.06
CA ILE A 90 30.72 -6.59 4.05
C ILE A 90 29.64 -7.43 3.39
N SER A 91 29.76 -8.75 3.53
CA SER A 91 28.77 -9.69 3.02
C SER A 91 28.56 -10.85 3.99
N LEU A 92 27.39 -11.47 3.91
CA LEU A 92 27.05 -12.68 4.68
C LEU A 92 26.34 -13.66 3.74
N ASP A 93 27.06 -14.67 3.32
CA ASP A 93 26.56 -15.69 2.40
C ASP A 93 26.00 -16.88 3.18
N VAL A 94 24.77 -16.75 3.64
CA VAL A 94 24.04 -17.77 4.40
C VAL A 94 22.57 -17.80 3.97
N ALA A 95 21.97 -19.00 3.96
CA ALA A 95 20.56 -19.13 3.68
C ALA A 95 19.71 -18.41 4.74
N THR A 96 18.65 -17.73 4.32
CA THR A 96 17.69 -17.09 5.22
C THR A 96 16.27 -17.55 4.92
N ASP A 97 15.45 -17.66 5.98
CA ASP A 97 14.02 -18.00 5.83
C ASP A 97 13.29 -16.92 5.01
N ALA A 98 13.60 -15.64 5.20
CA ALA A 98 12.97 -14.53 4.49
C ALA A 98 13.27 -14.56 2.98
N ALA A 99 14.54 -14.73 2.58
CA ALA A 99 14.92 -14.83 1.16
C ALA A 99 14.31 -16.10 0.53
N THR A 100 14.38 -17.24 1.24
CA THR A 100 13.77 -18.50 0.78
C THR A 100 12.26 -18.33 0.58
N PHE A 101 11.58 -17.70 1.54
CA PHE A 101 10.16 -17.44 1.46
C PHE A 101 9.80 -16.54 0.26
N LEU A 102 10.50 -15.43 0.06
CA LEU A 102 10.27 -14.52 -1.07
C LEU A 102 10.44 -15.24 -2.42
N LEU A 103 11.51 -16.04 -2.54
CA LEU A 103 11.81 -16.79 -3.76
C LEU A 103 10.74 -17.87 -4.05
N ARG A 104 10.31 -18.60 -3.01
CA ARG A 104 9.51 -19.83 -3.16
C ARG A 104 8.02 -19.65 -2.88
N SER A 105 7.57 -18.50 -2.35
CA SER A 105 6.14 -18.27 -2.08
C SER A 105 5.26 -18.36 -3.34
N LYS A 106 5.81 -18.07 -4.51
CA LYS A 106 5.12 -18.24 -5.79
C LYS A 106 4.84 -19.72 -6.10
N ASP A 107 5.77 -20.60 -5.73
CA ASP A 107 5.59 -22.04 -5.95
C ASP A 107 4.36 -22.58 -5.19
N VAL A 108 4.05 -21.98 -4.02
CA VAL A 108 2.83 -22.33 -3.25
C VAL A 108 1.57 -21.92 -4.00
N ILE A 109 1.60 -20.81 -4.73
CA ILE A 109 0.45 -20.34 -5.53
C ILE A 109 0.25 -21.26 -6.74
N ASP A 110 1.35 -21.65 -7.39
CA ASP A 110 1.32 -22.48 -8.62
C ASP A 110 1.03 -23.95 -8.30
N ASP A 111 1.55 -24.50 -7.19
CA ASP A 111 1.35 -25.88 -6.73
C ASP A 111 1.25 -25.96 -5.19
N PRO A 112 0.07 -25.65 -4.62
CA PRO A 112 -0.13 -25.63 -3.16
C PRO A 112 0.15 -26.98 -2.49
N GLY A 113 -0.16 -28.09 -3.18
CA GLY A 113 -0.03 -29.44 -2.63
C GLY A 113 1.41 -29.82 -2.29
N THR A 114 2.35 -29.41 -3.10
CA THR A 114 3.77 -29.74 -2.91
C THR A 114 4.49 -28.75 -1.99
N TRP A 115 4.16 -27.46 -2.08
CA TRP A 115 5.01 -26.40 -1.53
C TRP A 115 4.44 -25.69 -0.28
N ALA A 116 3.14 -25.81 0.03
CA ALA A 116 2.55 -25.03 1.12
C ALA A 116 3.21 -25.32 2.47
N SER A 117 3.22 -26.59 2.91
CA SER A 117 3.73 -26.96 4.23
C SER A 117 5.17 -26.49 4.47
N PRO A 118 6.16 -26.79 3.58
CA PRO A 118 7.54 -26.37 3.82
C PRO A 118 7.76 -24.86 3.71
N ILE A 119 6.99 -24.13 2.90
CA ILE A 119 7.21 -22.70 2.66
C ILE A 119 6.42 -21.84 3.62
N LEU A 120 5.13 -22.10 3.81
CA LEU A 120 4.31 -21.31 4.74
C LEU A 120 4.75 -21.45 6.20
N SER A 121 5.31 -22.60 6.59
CA SER A 121 5.87 -22.82 7.93
C SER A 121 7.11 -21.97 8.23
N LEU A 122 7.78 -21.40 7.21
CA LEU A 122 8.86 -20.44 7.41
C LEU A 122 8.33 -19.14 8.03
N TYR A 123 7.11 -18.72 7.68
CA TYR A 123 6.52 -17.47 8.16
C TYR A 123 5.88 -17.65 9.55
N ARG A 124 6.68 -17.50 10.60
CA ARG A 124 6.25 -17.66 12.00
C ARG A 124 5.57 -16.41 12.57
N ALA A 125 6.07 -15.23 12.21
CA ALA A 125 5.55 -13.91 12.52
C ALA A 125 6.21 -12.88 11.57
N ASP A 126 5.88 -11.60 11.75
CA ASP A 126 6.52 -10.53 10.98
C ASP A 126 8.04 -10.58 11.09
N MET A 127 8.69 -10.19 9.99
CA MET A 127 10.14 -10.14 9.90
C MET A 127 10.74 -9.31 11.02
N CYS A 128 11.74 -9.88 11.70
CA CYS A 128 12.43 -9.25 12.83
C CYS A 128 11.47 -8.83 13.97
N ALA A 129 10.44 -9.62 14.24
CA ALA A 129 9.47 -9.32 15.32
C ALA A 129 10.18 -8.97 16.63
N GLY A 130 9.74 -7.86 17.28
CA GLY A 130 10.34 -7.33 18.50
C GLY A 130 11.70 -6.64 18.31
N LEU A 131 12.06 -6.27 17.08
CA LEU A 131 13.23 -5.43 16.82
C LEU A 131 12.87 -3.96 17.01
N ALA A 132 13.14 -3.41 18.20
CA ALA A 132 13.10 -1.97 18.45
C ALA A 132 14.55 -1.44 18.42
N VAL A 133 14.86 -0.58 17.45
CA VAL A 133 16.19 0.00 17.28
C VAL A 133 16.07 1.47 16.85
N SER A 134 16.86 2.35 17.48
CA SER A 134 17.09 3.69 16.94
C SER A 134 18.09 3.57 15.81
N ALA A 135 17.62 3.79 14.57
CA ALA A 135 18.38 3.75 13.34
C ALA A 135 17.94 4.90 12.43
N SER A 136 18.59 5.01 11.26
CA SER A 136 18.17 6.01 10.29
C SER A 136 16.78 5.73 9.71
N LEU A 137 16.14 6.76 9.19
CA LEU A 137 14.89 6.65 8.45
C LEU A 137 15.00 5.68 7.27
N ASP A 138 16.16 5.63 6.61
CA ASP A 138 16.42 4.74 5.49
C ASP A 138 16.39 3.27 5.92
N PHE A 139 16.93 2.93 7.12
CA PHE A 139 16.82 1.59 7.68
C PHE A 139 15.36 1.23 7.98
N ASP A 140 14.61 2.13 8.62
CA ASP A 140 13.19 1.92 8.92
C ASP A 140 12.38 1.75 7.63
N THR A 141 12.70 2.51 6.60
CA THR A 141 12.04 2.40 5.29
C THR A 141 12.37 1.07 4.60
N TRP A 142 13.65 0.65 4.60
CA TRP A 142 14.06 -0.65 4.07
C TRP A 142 13.36 -1.81 4.79
N LEU A 143 13.38 -1.80 6.13
CA LEU A 143 12.73 -2.84 6.93
C LEU A 143 11.23 -2.89 6.67
N PHE A 144 10.58 -1.73 6.64
CA PHE A 144 9.15 -1.61 6.35
C PHE A 144 8.80 -2.17 4.95
N CYS A 145 9.54 -1.79 3.90
CA CYS A 145 9.28 -2.28 2.55
C CYS A 145 9.40 -3.80 2.46
N LEU A 146 10.42 -4.37 3.10
CA LEU A 146 10.61 -5.81 3.12
C LEU A 146 9.55 -6.55 3.94
N GLN A 147 9.16 -6.02 5.09
CA GLN A 147 8.04 -6.56 5.90
C GLN A 147 6.73 -6.53 5.12
N ASP A 148 6.42 -5.41 4.45
CA ASP A 148 5.21 -5.26 3.66
C ASP A 148 5.17 -6.24 2.47
N GLN A 149 6.29 -6.43 1.78
CA GLN A 149 6.42 -7.41 0.71
C GLN A 149 6.21 -8.86 1.22
N LEU A 150 6.83 -9.20 2.34
CA LEU A 150 6.70 -10.54 2.96
C LEU A 150 5.26 -10.82 3.40
N ARG A 151 4.57 -9.85 4.02
CA ARG A 151 3.17 -9.97 4.42
C ARG A 151 2.25 -10.20 3.23
N ARG A 152 2.43 -9.45 2.14
CA ARG A 152 1.65 -9.64 0.91
C ARG A 152 1.85 -11.04 0.33
N ARG A 153 3.10 -11.48 0.21
CA ARG A 153 3.40 -12.84 -0.28
C ARG A 153 2.82 -13.93 0.63
N PHE A 154 2.85 -13.72 1.94
CA PHE A 154 2.24 -14.65 2.89
C PHE A 154 0.72 -14.69 2.76
N ARG A 155 0.06 -13.54 2.58
CA ARG A 155 -1.38 -13.46 2.31
C ARG A 155 -1.73 -14.24 1.03
N GLU A 156 -1.09 -13.93 -0.09
CA GLU A 156 -1.33 -14.56 -1.38
C GLU A 156 -1.18 -16.09 -1.31
N ALA A 157 -0.05 -16.56 -0.78
CA ALA A 157 0.25 -17.98 -0.68
C ALA A 157 -0.70 -18.71 0.28
N THR A 158 -1.04 -18.09 1.43
CA THR A 158 -1.98 -18.69 2.40
C THR A 158 -3.38 -18.82 1.82
N LEU A 159 -3.88 -17.81 1.11
CA LEU A 159 -5.20 -17.87 0.46
C LEU A 159 -5.24 -18.91 -0.66
N ALA A 160 -4.20 -18.99 -1.49
CA ALA A 160 -4.08 -20.05 -2.50
C ALA A 160 -4.10 -21.45 -1.88
N PHE A 161 -3.30 -21.66 -0.83
CA PHE A 161 -3.28 -22.92 -0.11
C PHE A 161 -4.63 -23.27 0.51
N SER A 162 -5.29 -22.32 1.17
CA SER A 162 -6.58 -22.59 1.84
C SER A 162 -7.68 -23.02 0.86
N GLY A 163 -7.68 -22.46 -0.37
CA GLY A 163 -8.59 -22.89 -1.44
C GLY A 163 -8.38 -24.34 -1.86
N TRP A 164 -7.12 -24.78 -1.98
CA TRP A 164 -6.76 -26.15 -2.33
C TRP A 164 -6.99 -27.12 -1.16
N ALA A 165 -6.59 -26.74 0.06
CA ALA A 165 -6.57 -27.59 1.25
C ALA A 165 -7.95 -28.15 1.63
N SER A 166 -9.02 -27.39 1.36
CA SER A 166 -10.41 -27.81 1.63
C SER A 166 -10.79 -29.09 0.89
N SER A 167 -10.24 -29.32 -0.31
CA SER A 167 -10.50 -30.52 -1.10
C SER A 167 -9.46 -31.64 -0.89
N ALA A 168 -8.29 -31.30 -0.35
CA ALA A 168 -7.15 -32.20 -0.23
C ALA A 168 -6.99 -32.88 1.15
N GLY A 169 -7.84 -32.56 2.12
CA GLY A 169 -7.76 -33.10 3.46
C GLY A 169 -6.70 -32.46 4.39
N CYS A 170 -6.17 -31.29 3.98
CA CYS A 170 -5.13 -30.53 4.72
C CYS A 170 -5.72 -29.33 5.49
N ALA A 171 -6.96 -29.44 5.94
CA ALA A 171 -7.70 -28.33 6.54
C ALA A 171 -7.08 -27.80 7.84
N GLU A 172 -6.51 -28.66 8.68
CA GLU A 172 -5.89 -28.25 9.94
C GLU A 172 -4.69 -27.32 9.69
N GLU A 173 -3.84 -27.65 8.71
CA GLU A 173 -2.72 -26.79 8.30
C GLU A 173 -3.21 -25.45 7.73
N ALA A 174 -4.27 -25.48 6.91
CA ALA A 174 -4.85 -24.25 6.36
C ALA A 174 -5.41 -23.34 7.47
N VAL A 175 -6.09 -23.90 8.47
CA VAL A 175 -6.59 -23.16 9.64
C VAL A 175 -5.42 -22.50 10.39
N GLU A 176 -4.33 -23.22 10.63
CA GLU A 176 -3.15 -22.67 11.31
C GLU A 176 -2.57 -21.47 10.56
N HIS A 177 -2.36 -21.59 9.24
CA HIS A 177 -1.81 -20.51 8.43
C HIS A 177 -2.76 -19.33 8.30
N LEU A 178 -4.08 -19.56 8.18
CA LEU A 178 -5.09 -18.49 8.16
C LEU A 178 -5.16 -17.74 9.50
N GLN A 179 -5.08 -18.45 10.63
CA GLN A 179 -5.03 -17.81 11.95
C GLN A 179 -3.76 -16.99 12.13
N ARG A 180 -2.62 -17.49 11.63
CA ARG A 180 -1.37 -16.73 11.63
C ARG A 180 -1.47 -15.49 10.74
N LEU A 181 -2.09 -15.60 9.56
CA LEU A 181 -2.35 -14.45 8.69
C LEU A 181 -3.22 -13.41 9.42
N LEU A 182 -4.29 -13.82 10.06
CA LEU A 182 -5.17 -12.91 10.83
C LEU A 182 -4.50 -12.33 12.08
N SER A 183 -3.42 -12.91 12.58
CA SER A 183 -2.62 -12.33 13.68
C SER A 183 -1.74 -11.16 13.21
N VAL A 184 -1.32 -11.13 11.95
CA VAL A 184 -0.51 -10.07 11.36
C VAL A 184 -1.34 -9.07 10.54
N ASP A 185 -2.48 -9.50 10.01
CA ASP A 185 -3.45 -8.67 9.29
C ASP A 185 -4.89 -8.98 9.75
N PRO A 186 -5.34 -8.43 10.88
CA PRO A 186 -6.66 -8.71 11.45
C PRO A 186 -7.83 -8.27 10.57
N TYR A 187 -7.57 -7.40 9.60
CA TYR A 187 -8.59 -6.81 8.71
C TYR A 187 -8.65 -7.46 7.33
N CYS A 188 -7.88 -8.53 7.11
CA CYS A 188 -7.92 -9.30 5.86
C CYS A 188 -9.26 -10.06 5.75
N GLU A 189 -10.23 -9.47 5.06
CA GLU A 189 -11.57 -10.05 4.90
C GLU A 189 -11.51 -11.40 4.21
N ASP A 190 -10.66 -11.56 3.18
CA ASP A 190 -10.49 -12.83 2.48
C ASP A 190 -10.00 -13.97 3.39
N ALA A 191 -9.12 -13.65 4.36
CA ALA A 191 -8.64 -14.63 5.32
C ALA A 191 -9.73 -15.05 6.31
N HIS A 192 -10.57 -14.12 6.76
CA HIS A 192 -11.75 -14.45 7.57
C HIS A 192 -12.72 -15.36 6.83
N VAL A 193 -13.03 -15.00 5.58
CA VAL A 193 -13.93 -15.81 4.73
C VAL A 193 -13.35 -17.20 4.47
N ALA A 194 -12.08 -17.28 4.08
CA ALA A 194 -11.41 -18.55 3.83
C ALA A 194 -11.40 -19.44 5.11
N LEU A 195 -11.18 -18.86 6.30
CA LEU A 195 -11.21 -19.61 7.55
C LEU A 195 -12.60 -20.22 7.84
N ILE A 196 -13.67 -19.47 7.56
CA ILE A 196 -15.06 -19.96 7.68
C ILE A 196 -15.28 -21.11 6.70
N GLU A 197 -14.91 -20.93 5.43
CA GLU A 197 -15.10 -21.91 4.36
C GLU A 197 -14.32 -23.21 4.59
N VAL A 198 -13.09 -23.15 5.09
CA VAL A 198 -12.30 -24.32 5.47
C VAL A 198 -13.00 -25.09 6.60
N HIS A 199 -13.48 -24.43 7.65
CA HIS A 199 -14.23 -25.10 8.72
C HIS A 199 -15.55 -25.72 8.23
N GLU A 200 -16.28 -25.03 7.32
CA GLU A 200 -17.51 -25.56 6.70
C GLU A 200 -17.22 -26.82 5.89
N ALA A 201 -16.20 -26.80 5.03
CA ALA A 201 -15.80 -27.94 4.21
C ALA A 201 -15.45 -29.18 5.04
N CYS A 202 -14.91 -28.99 6.24
CA CYS A 202 -14.59 -30.07 7.19
C CYS A 202 -15.77 -30.48 8.09
N GLY A 203 -16.95 -29.91 7.89
CA GLY A 203 -18.12 -30.20 8.75
C GLY A 203 -18.02 -29.64 10.17
N GLN A 204 -17.05 -28.80 10.46
CA GLN A 204 -16.78 -28.20 11.78
C GLN A 204 -17.72 -27.00 12.05
N LYS A 205 -19.04 -27.25 12.10
CA LYS A 205 -20.07 -26.20 12.16
C LYS A 205 -19.89 -25.19 13.30
N GLN A 206 -19.46 -25.64 14.48
CA GLN A 206 -19.25 -24.75 15.63
C GLN A 206 -18.03 -23.84 15.42
N ALA A 207 -16.93 -24.37 14.89
CA ALA A 207 -15.74 -23.58 14.57
C ALA A 207 -16.03 -22.54 13.47
N ALA A 208 -16.76 -22.95 12.42
CA ALA A 208 -17.19 -22.05 11.36
C ALA A 208 -18.06 -20.90 11.90
N LYS A 209 -19.01 -21.23 12.81
CA LYS A 209 -19.85 -20.19 13.46
C LYS A 209 -19.02 -19.24 14.31
N ALA A 210 -18.08 -19.73 15.11
CA ALA A 210 -17.20 -18.90 15.94
C ALA A 210 -16.28 -18.01 15.08
N ALA A 211 -15.79 -18.53 13.94
CA ALA A 211 -15.03 -17.75 12.98
C ALA A 211 -15.88 -16.64 12.34
N PHE A 212 -17.14 -16.94 11.97
CA PHE A 212 -18.09 -15.95 11.47
C PHE A 212 -18.39 -14.85 12.50
N GLU A 213 -18.68 -15.20 13.75
CA GLU A 213 -18.96 -14.24 14.83
C GLU A 213 -17.76 -13.28 15.07
N ARG A 214 -16.53 -13.80 14.96
CA ARG A 214 -15.32 -12.97 15.02
C ARG A 214 -15.22 -12.03 13.83
N TYR A 215 -15.40 -12.54 12.63
CA TYR A 215 -15.42 -11.77 11.40
C TYR A 215 -16.49 -10.67 11.43
N GLU A 216 -17.73 -11.02 11.79
CA GLU A 216 -18.85 -10.08 11.89
C GLU A 216 -18.55 -8.95 12.88
N ARG A 217 -17.97 -9.27 14.05
CA ARG A 217 -17.58 -8.28 15.05
C ARG A 217 -16.49 -7.35 14.51
N THR A 218 -15.42 -7.89 13.92
CA THR A 218 -14.34 -7.08 13.32
C THR A 218 -14.89 -6.12 12.27
N VAL A 219 -15.75 -6.60 11.37
CA VAL A 219 -16.30 -5.76 10.29
C VAL A 219 -17.27 -4.72 10.85
N ARG A 220 -18.19 -5.09 11.76
CA ARG A 220 -19.20 -4.16 12.27
C ARG A 220 -18.66 -3.16 13.28
N GLU A 221 -17.90 -3.63 14.27
CA GLU A 221 -17.44 -2.78 15.38
C GLU A 221 -16.20 -1.97 15.01
N GLU A 222 -15.25 -2.59 14.30
CA GLU A 222 -13.98 -1.94 14.00
C GLU A 222 -13.96 -1.23 12.64
N LEU A 223 -14.58 -1.82 11.62
CA LEU A 223 -14.63 -1.24 10.27
C LEU A 223 -15.94 -0.50 9.97
N GLN A 224 -16.94 -0.56 10.87
CA GLN A 224 -18.26 0.07 10.70
C GLN A 224 -18.89 -0.27 9.34
N ALA A 225 -18.77 -1.53 8.93
CA ALA A 225 -19.25 -2.06 7.66
C ALA A 225 -20.11 -3.30 7.85
N GLU A 226 -20.66 -3.85 6.78
CA GLU A 226 -21.40 -5.09 6.79
C GLU A 226 -20.55 -6.24 6.26
N PRO A 227 -20.63 -7.43 6.86
CA PRO A 227 -19.99 -8.63 6.35
C PRO A 227 -20.47 -8.96 4.94
N ARG A 228 -19.64 -9.67 4.16
CA ARG A 228 -20.00 -10.12 2.81
C ARG A 228 -21.37 -10.81 2.78
N PRO A 229 -22.29 -10.42 1.90
CA PRO A 229 -23.63 -11.01 1.83
C PRO A 229 -23.60 -12.53 1.61
N SER A 230 -22.63 -13.03 0.84
CA SER A 230 -22.47 -14.48 0.59
C SER A 230 -22.21 -15.29 1.85
N ILE A 231 -21.59 -14.69 2.85
CA ILE A 231 -21.33 -15.34 4.14
C ILE A 231 -22.45 -15.03 5.15
N SER A 232 -22.81 -13.75 5.30
CA SER A 232 -23.82 -13.33 6.29
C SER A 232 -25.18 -14.02 6.10
N GLN A 233 -25.57 -14.29 4.85
CA GLN A 233 -26.81 -15.01 4.55
C GLN A 233 -26.80 -16.47 5.08
N ARG A 234 -25.65 -17.14 5.04
CA ARG A 234 -25.49 -18.53 5.54
C ARG A 234 -25.66 -18.63 7.05
N TYR A 235 -25.31 -17.58 7.78
CA TYR A 235 -25.36 -17.54 9.25
C TYR A 235 -26.56 -16.78 9.81
N GLY A 236 -27.54 -16.40 8.96
CA GLY A 236 -28.76 -15.73 9.40
C GLY A 236 -28.53 -14.35 10.02
N SER A 237 -27.38 -13.73 9.73
CA SER A 237 -27.08 -12.39 10.20
C SER A 237 -28.11 -11.38 9.67
N LYS A 238 -28.69 -10.56 10.57
CA LYS A 238 -29.62 -9.51 10.17
C LYS A 238 -28.87 -8.51 9.30
N ARG A 239 -29.41 -8.20 8.12
CA ARG A 239 -28.91 -7.09 7.31
C ARG A 239 -29.01 -5.81 8.14
N GLY A 240 -27.87 -5.20 8.43
CA GLY A 240 -27.79 -3.82 8.88
C GLY A 240 -28.04 -2.87 7.71
N THR A 241 -28.08 -1.61 8.00
CA THR A 241 -28.13 -0.52 6.99
C THR A 241 -26.72 -0.13 6.52
N GLY A 242 -25.69 -0.83 6.97
CA GLY A 242 -24.29 -0.57 6.65
C GLY A 242 -23.92 -0.94 5.21
N ARG A 243 -22.90 -0.28 4.70
CA ARG A 243 -22.37 -0.53 3.36
C ARG A 243 -21.35 -1.68 3.40
N VAL A 244 -21.35 -2.51 2.37
CA VAL A 244 -20.37 -3.60 2.21
C VAL A 244 -19.01 -3.01 1.88
N LEU A 245 -17.93 -3.60 2.42
CA LEU A 245 -16.56 -3.21 2.06
C LEU A 245 -16.31 -3.41 0.56
N PRO A 246 -15.46 -2.56 -0.06
CA PRO A 246 -15.04 -2.78 -1.43
C PRO A 246 -14.31 -4.12 -1.56
N ARG A 247 -14.29 -4.67 -2.75
CA ARG A 247 -13.36 -5.75 -3.07
C ARG A 247 -11.98 -5.16 -3.25
N GLU A 248 -10.96 -5.87 -2.81
CA GLU A 248 -9.59 -5.42 -2.99
C GLU A 248 -8.65 -6.61 -3.16
N GLY A 249 -7.56 -6.38 -3.87
CA GLY A 249 -6.54 -7.40 -4.05
C GLY A 249 -5.43 -6.98 -4.99
N PRO A 250 -4.39 -7.82 -5.07
CA PRO A 250 -3.26 -7.59 -5.96
C PRO A 250 -3.64 -7.91 -7.41
N VAL A 251 -3.16 -7.06 -8.33
CA VAL A 251 -3.18 -7.28 -9.77
C VAL A 251 -1.73 -7.30 -10.26
N PRO A 252 -1.17 -8.47 -10.61
CA PRO A 252 0.17 -8.58 -11.15
C PRO A 252 0.25 -7.93 -12.55
N LEU A 253 1.21 -7.03 -12.74
CA LEU A 253 1.51 -6.37 -14.00
C LEU A 253 2.92 -6.75 -14.46
N ARG A 254 3.36 -6.24 -15.61
CA ARG A 254 4.67 -6.58 -16.18
C ARG A 254 5.86 -6.23 -15.27
N LYS A 255 5.81 -5.09 -14.57
CA LYS A 255 6.94 -4.57 -13.76
C LYS A 255 6.66 -4.52 -12.25
N VAL A 256 5.39 -4.46 -11.86
CA VAL A 256 4.96 -4.34 -10.47
C VAL A 256 3.64 -5.06 -10.26
N THR A 257 3.32 -5.34 -9.01
CA THR A 257 1.97 -5.71 -8.60
C THR A 257 1.30 -4.48 -8.02
N LEU A 258 0.17 -4.07 -8.58
CA LEU A 258 -0.66 -3.01 -7.99
C LEU A 258 -1.78 -3.62 -7.15
N HIS A 259 -2.03 -3.01 -6.01
CA HIS A 259 -3.22 -3.32 -5.24
C HIS A 259 -4.38 -2.46 -5.76
N VAL A 260 -5.52 -3.07 -5.97
CA VAL A 260 -6.71 -2.42 -6.54
C VAL A 260 -7.86 -2.54 -5.55
N VAL A 261 -8.52 -1.42 -5.30
CA VAL A 261 -9.74 -1.34 -4.50
C VAL A 261 -10.92 -1.09 -5.43
N GLU A 262 -11.95 -1.94 -5.38
CA GLU A 262 -13.09 -1.88 -6.28
C GLU A 262 -14.42 -1.79 -5.51
N TRP A 263 -15.15 -0.70 -5.71
CA TRP A 263 -16.54 -0.56 -5.30
C TRP A 263 -17.45 -1.02 -6.43
N ARG A 264 -18.34 -1.95 -6.12
CA ARG A 264 -19.29 -2.50 -7.08
C ARG A 264 -20.31 -1.45 -7.52
N GLY A 265 -20.62 -1.43 -8.80
CA GLY A 265 -21.60 -0.54 -9.42
C GLY A 265 -21.95 -0.98 -10.82
N GLY A 266 -22.75 -0.16 -11.51
CA GLY A 266 -23.09 -0.33 -12.92
C GLY A 266 -21.98 0.12 -13.87
N GLU A 267 -22.26 -0.01 -15.16
CA GLU A 267 -21.44 0.49 -16.24
C GLU A 267 -21.87 1.93 -16.63
N PRO A 268 -21.00 2.75 -17.20
CA PRO A 268 -19.57 2.48 -17.45
C PRO A 268 -18.73 2.59 -16.18
N PRO A 269 -17.55 1.91 -16.10
CA PRO A 269 -16.67 2.00 -14.93
C PRO A 269 -15.91 3.31 -14.88
N ILE A 270 -15.51 3.72 -13.67
CA ILE A 270 -14.63 4.86 -13.41
C ILE A 270 -13.32 4.33 -12.86
N LEU A 271 -12.22 4.47 -13.61
CA LEU A 271 -10.87 4.25 -13.12
C LEU A 271 -10.38 5.52 -12.45
N ALA A 272 -10.17 5.49 -11.14
CA ALA A 272 -9.84 6.67 -10.34
C ALA A 272 -8.41 6.61 -9.79
N ILE A 273 -7.61 7.60 -10.11
CA ILE A 273 -6.19 7.69 -9.76
C ILE A 273 -6.00 8.72 -8.65
N HIS A 274 -5.50 8.26 -7.50
CA HIS A 274 -5.28 9.10 -6.32
C HIS A 274 -4.11 10.07 -6.50
N GLY A 275 -4.05 11.09 -5.65
CA GLY A 275 -2.96 12.05 -5.59
C GLY A 275 -1.74 11.55 -4.81
N SER A 276 -0.70 12.39 -4.75
CA SER A 276 0.51 12.13 -3.97
C SER A 276 0.19 11.82 -2.52
N ALA A 277 0.94 10.91 -1.94
CA ALA A 277 0.72 10.46 -0.56
C ALA A 277 -0.72 9.98 -0.30
N GLY A 278 -1.39 9.46 -1.32
CA GLY A 278 -2.72 8.86 -1.28
C GLY A 278 -2.69 7.34 -1.40
N SER A 279 -3.88 6.76 -1.57
CA SER A 279 -4.12 5.34 -1.88
C SER A 279 -5.50 5.22 -2.51
N GLY A 280 -5.87 4.05 -3.03
CA GLY A 280 -7.22 3.78 -3.51
C GLY A 280 -8.27 4.09 -2.45
N HIS A 281 -8.02 3.73 -1.21
CA HIS A 281 -8.90 4.04 -0.08
C HIS A 281 -9.05 5.54 0.22
N SER A 282 -8.15 6.39 -0.25
CA SER A 282 -8.32 7.85 -0.12
C SER A 282 -9.49 8.38 -0.91
N LEU A 283 -9.95 7.65 -1.92
CA LEU A 283 -11.05 8.00 -2.80
C LEU A 283 -12.40 7.42 -2.34
N ALA A 284 -12.45 6.79 -1.16
CA ALA A 284 -13.63 6.09 -0.66
C ALA A 284 -14.88 6.97 -0.57
N ALA A 285 -14.76 8.25 -0.19
CA ALA A 285 -15.91 9.13 -0.10
C ALA A 285 -16.52 9.46 -1.47
N LEU A 286 -15.71 9.56 -2.52
CA LEU A 286 -16.19 9.65 -3.90
C LEU A 286 -16.83 8.32 -4.34
N ALA A 287 -16.10 7.22 -4.14
CA ALA A 287 -16.51 5.91 -4.55
C ALA A 287 -17.86 5.50 -3.94
N GLU A 288 -18.04 5.67 -2.63
CA GLU A 288 -19.28 5.32 -1.95
C GLU A 288 -20.49 6.19 -2.36
N ARG A 289 -20.23 7.42 -2.81
CA ARG A 289 -21.29 8.31 -3.31
C ARG A 289 -21.62 8.06 -4.78
N LEU A 290 -20.69 7.56 -5.58
CA LEU A 290 -20.86 7.27 -7.00
C LEU A 290 -21.32 5.83 -7.26
N SER A 291 -20.91 4.86 -6.43
CA SER A 291 -21.49 3.51 -6.45
C SER A 291 -22.78 3.48 -5.61
N PRO A 292 -23.76 2.67 -5.91
CA PRO A 292 -23.74 1.56 -6.87
C PRO A 292 -24.04 1.95 -8.32
N GLU A 293 -24.17 3.24 -8.64
CA GLU A 293 -24.51 3.66 -10.00
C GLU A 293 -23.39 3.32 -10.99
N PHE A 294 -22.13 3.58 -10.61
CA PHE A 294 -20.94 3.29 -11.42
C PHE A 294 -19.99 2.36 -10.68
N ARG A 295 -19.43 1.40 -11.37
CA ARG A 295 -18.30 0.60 -10.90
C ARG A 295 -17.09 1.52 -10.71
N PHE A 296 -16.56 1.62 -9.49
CA PHE A 296 -15.46 2.53 -9.17
C PHE A 296 -14.21 1.74 -8.81
N ILE A 297 -13.14 1.93 -9.56
CA ILE A 297 -11.89 1.17 -9.47
C ILE A 297 -10.77 2.14 -9.12
N ALA A 298 -10.09 1.91 -8.00
CA ALA A 298 -9.03 2.77 -7.50
C ALA A 298 -7.77 1.96 -7.17
N PRO A 299 -6.75 1.94 -8.05
CA PRO A 299 -5.48 1.32 -7.73
C PRO A 299 -4.70 2.15 -6.71
N ASP A 300 -3.91 1.47 -5.88
CA ASP A 300 -2.77 2.08 -5.21
C ASP A 300 -1.64 2.22 -6.24
N LEU A 301 -1.11 3.41 -6.43
CA LEU A 301 0.07 3.62 -7.28
C LEU A 301 1.30 2.91 -6.69
N ARG A 302 2.31 2.58 -7.52
CA ARG A 302 3.60 2.08 -7.01
C ARG A 302 4.13 2.99 -5.90
N GLY A 303 4.74 2.43 -4.86
CA GLY A 303 5.20 3.19 -3.69
C GLY A 303 4.11 3.61 -2.71
N HIS A 304 2.84 3.32 -2.99
CA HIS A 304 1.70 3.72 -2.18
C HIS A 304 0.88 2.51 -1.71
N GLY A 305 0.11 2.69 -0.64
CA GLY A 305 -0.82 1.71 -0.11
C GLY A 305 -0.23 0.30 0.01
N PHE A 306 -0.92 -0.68 -0.54
CA PHE A 306 -0.50 -2.08 -0.59
C PHE A 306 0.18 -2.48 -1.90
N SER A 307 0.42 -1.56 -2.84
CA SER A 307 1.18 -1.81 -4.07
C SER A 307 2.66 -2.01 -3.81
N ASP A 308 3.37 -2.57 -4.80
CA ASP A 308 4.81 -2.76 -4.75
C ASP A 308 5.56 -1.46 -4.49
N LYS A 309 6.66 -1.56 -3.74
CA LYS A 309 7.52 -0.46 -3.34
C LYS A 309 8.95 -0.69 -3.82
N PRO A 310 9.19 -0.61 -5.14
CA PRO A 310 10.54 -0.73 -5.68
C PRO A 310 11.44 0.36 -5.11
N PRO A 311 12.78 0.18 -5.10
CA PRO A 311 13.71 1.16 -4.52
C PRO A 311 13.75 2.49 -5.29
N SER A 312 13.28 2.53 -6.53
CA SER A 312 13.23 3.70 -7.42
C SER A 312 12.23 3.51 -8.55
N GLY A 313 12.08 4.50 -9.43
CA GLY A 313 11.20 4.43 -10.59
C GLY A 313 9.81 4.93 -10.29
N TYR A 314 9.69 6.05 -9.60
CA TYR A 314 8.42 6.71 -9.28
C TYR A 314 8.14 7.91 -10.17
N GLU A 315 8.76 7.95 -11.34
CA GLU A 315 8.56 8.99 -12.34
C GLU A 315 7.16 8.93 -12.94
N LEU A 316 6.65 10.08 -13.40
CA LEU A 316 5.32 10.19 -14.00
C LEU A 316 5.09 9.17 -15.13
N GLY A 317 6.08 9.01 -16.01
CA GLY A 317 6.02 8.06 -17.12
C GLY A 317 5.86 6.61 -16.66
N GLN A 318 6.51 6.25 -15.55
CA GLN A 318 6.41 4.89 -15.02
C GLN A 318 5.02 4.62 -14.38
N HIS A 319 4.44 5.61 -13.71
CA HIS A 319 3.05 5.51 -13.26
C HIS A 319 2.08 5.36 -14.44
N VAL A 320 2.30 6.11 -15.52
CA VAL A 320 1.48 5.99 -16.75
C VAL A 320 1.58 4.59 -17.35
N GLU A 321 2.79 4.00 -17.45
CA GLU A 321 2.98 2.62 -17.93
C GLU A 321 2.21 1.61 -17.07
N ASP A 322 2.33 1.70 -15.74
CA ASP A 322 1.65 0.77 -14.82
C ASP A 322 0.13 0.84 -14.96
N ILE A 323 -0.42 2.05 -15.02
CA ILE A 323 -1.88 2.20 -15.16
C ILE A 323 -2.34 1.80 -16.57
N THR A 324 -1.51 1.97 -17.60
CA THR A 324 -1.80 1.44 -18.94
C THR A 324 -1.88 -0.09 -18.92
N ASP A 325 -0.92 -0.74 -18.25
CA ASP A 325 -0.95 -2.19 -18.07
C ASP A 325 -2.20 -2.64 -17.28
N LEU A 326 -2.53 -1.93 -16.20
CA LEU A 326 -3.73 -2.20 -15.39
C LEU A 326 -5.02 -2.01 -16.21
N PHE A 327 -5.10 -0.94 -16.99
CA PHE A 327 -6.24 -0.64 -17.85
C PHE A 327 -6.52 -1.81 -18.80
N SER A 328 -5.49 -2.32 -19.45
CA SER A 328 -5.58 -3.49 -20.33
C SER A 328 -5.90 -4.78 -19.57
N ALA A 329 -5.27 -5.01 -18.41
CA ALA A 329 -5.46 -6.22 -17.62
C ALA A 329 -6.90 -6.36 -17.07
N LEU A 330 -7.58 -5.24 -16.83
CA LEU A 330 -8.95 -5.20 -16.31
C LEU A 330 -10.02 -4.98 -17.38
N GLY A 331 -9.65 -4.83 -18.66
CA GLY A 331 -10.60 -4.60 -19.77
C GLY A 331 -11.38 -3.31 -19.61
N LEU A 332 -10.69 -2.17 -19.42
CA LEU A 332 -11.31 -0.89 -19.09
C LEU A 332 -11.48 0.07 -20.28
N GLU A 333 -11.55 -0.46 -21.52
CA GLU A 333 -11.61 0.35 -22.75
C GLU A 333 -12.85 1.26 -22.80
N THR A 334 -13.91 0.91 -22.08
CA THR A 334 -15.15 1.70 -22.00
C THR A 334 -15.23 2.59 -20.75
N SER A 335 -14.14 2.75 -20.01
CA SER A 335 -14.15 3.48 -18.75
C SER A 335 -14.02 5.00 -18.91
N PHE A 336 -14.43 5.70 -17.87
CA PHE A 336 -13.98 7.07 -17.58
C PHE A 336 -12.70 7.01 -16.75
N ILE A 337 -11.81 7.98 -16.94
CA ILE A 337 -10.62 8.12 -16.09
C ILE A 337 -10.82 9.36 -15.22
N LEU A 338 -10.68 9.18 -13.91
CA LEU A 338 -10.70 10.25 -12.92
C LEU A 338 -9.31 10.40 -12.31
N GLY A 339 -8.77 11.60 -12.25
CA GLY A 339 -7.49 11.87 -11.60
C GLY A 339 -7.58 12.99 -10.58
N PHE A 340 -7.09 12.74 -9.37
CA PHE A 340 -7.00 13.74 -8.31
C PHE A 340 -5.55 14.18 -8.10
N SER A 341 -5.30 15.49 -8.04
CA SER A 341 -3.96 16.04 -7.75
C SER A 341 -2.90 15.50 -8.74
N LEU A 342 -1.82 14.87 -8.28
CA LEU A 342 -0.82 14.20 -9.14
C LEU A 342 -1.47 13.15 -10.05
N GLY A 343 -2.47 12.43 -9.55
CA GLY A 343 -3.28 11.51 -10.37
C GLY A 343 -3.93 12.18 -11.56
N GLY A 344 -4.18 13.50 -11.53
CA GLY A 344 -4.68 14.28 -12.66
C GLY A 344 -3.66 14.37 -13.80
N ALA A 345 -2.37 14.57 -13.51
CA ALA A 345 -1.32 14.55 -14.52
C ALA A 345 -1.18 13.16 -15.16
N ILE A 346 -1.25 12.09 -14.36
CA ILE A 346 -1.24 10.70 -14.85
C ILE A 346 -2.47 10.46 -15.73
N ALA A 347 -3.66 10.85 -15.26
CA ALA A 347 -4.93 10.68 -15.98
C ALA A 347 -4.96 11.40 -17.33
N ALA A 348 -4.43 12.63 -17.40
CA ALA A 348 -4.33 13.38 -18.65
C ALA A 348 -3.39 12.70 -19.66
N ALA A 349 -2.23 12.23 -19.21
CA ALA A 349 -1.29 11.48 -20.06
C ALA A 349 -1.90 10.16 -20.56
N LEU A 350 -2.63 9.44 -19.72
CA LEU A 350 -3.37 8.22 -20.10
C LEU A 350 -4.47 8.54 -21.11
N ALA A 351 -5.29 9.55 -20.86
CA ALA A 351 -6.39 9.93 -21.74
C ALA A 351 -5.92 10.39 -23.13
N ALA A 352 -4.73 10.98 -23.22
CA ALA A 352 -4.10 11.32 -24.50
C ALA A 352 -3.70 10.08 -25.31
N GLN A 353 -3.36 8.97 -24.64
CA GLN A 353 -2.90 7.72 -25.25
C GLN A 353 -4.03 6.72 -25.51
N LEU A 354 -4.94 6.54 -24.54
CA LEU A 354 -5.92 5.45 -24.50
C LEU A 354 -7.31 5.84 -25.01
N ALA A 355 -7.58 7.14 -25.20
CA ALA A 355 -8.87 7.68 -25.61
C ALA A 355 -10.09 7.08 -24.84
N PRO A 356 -10.15 7.22 -23.49
CA PRO A 356 -11.25 6.73 -22.70
C PRO A 356 -12.56 7.45 -23.07
N ARG A 357 -13.71 7.01 -22.52
CA ARG A 357 -14.99 7.70 -22.75
C ARG A 357 -15.01 9.14 -22.28
N GLY A 358 -14.30 9.46 -21.20
CA GLY A 358 -14.15 10.82 -20.71
C GLY A 358 -13.09 10.92 -19.62
N LEU A 359 -12.62 12.14 -19.38
CA LEU A 359 -11.60 12.48 -18.39
C LEU A 359 -12.20 13.43 -17.34
N ILE A 360 -11.98 13.11 -16.05
CA ILE A 360 -12.40 13.93 -14.92
C ILE A 360 -11.14 14.32 -14.13
N LEU A 361 -10.90 15.60 -13.97
CA LEU A 361 -9.75 16.15 -13.26
C LEU A 361 -10.22 16.88 -12.00
N LEU A 362 -9.87 16.36 -10.83
CA LEU A 362 -10.15 16.99 -9.55
C LEU A 362 -8.87 17.69 -9.06
N ASP A 363 -8.79 19.01 -9.19
CA ASP A 363 -7.60 19.81 -8.90
C ASP A 363 -6.32 19.16 -9.45
N GLY A 364 -6.34 18.71 -10.71
CA GLY A 364 -5.24 17.99 -11.33
C GLY A 364 -3.96 18.85 -11.42
N VAL A 365 -2.82 18.27 -11.08
CA VAL A 365 -1.48 18.89 -11.14
C VAL A 365 -1.05 18.99 -12.60
N ILE A 366 -1.67 19.92 -13.32
CA ILE A 366 -1.41 20.19 -14.74
C ILE A 366 -1.19 21.71 -14.89
N GLY A 367 -0.03 22.09 -15.39
CA GLY A 367 0.30 23.53 -15.50
C GLY A 367 1.68 23.76 -16.10
N THR A 368 2.06 25.02 -16.13
CA THR A 368 3.39 25.43 -16.57
C THR A 368 4.48 24.89 -15.63
N ARG A 369 5.73 24.91 -16.10
CA ARG A 369 6.88 24.55 -15.28
C ARG A 369 6.92 25.35 -13.96
N ALA A 370 6.66 26.65 -14.02
CA ALA A 370 6.65 27.50 -12.83
C ALA A 370 5.55 27.09 -11.82
N PHE A 371 4.37 26.71 -12.31
CA PHE A 371 3.32 26.16 -11.46
C PHE A 371 3.78 24.84 -10.80
N MET A 372 4.38 23.94 -11.56
CA MET A 372 4.83 22.63 -11.06
C MET A 372 5.93 22.78 -9.99
N ASP A 373 6.90 23.66 -10.22
CA ASP A 373 7.98 23.93 -9.25
C ASP A 373 7.42 24.54 -7.95
N ASN A 374 6.45 25.47 -8.05
CA ASN A 374 5.77 26.03 -6.89
C ASN A 374 4.92 24.98 -6.13
N ALA A 375 4.20 24.13 -6.85
CA ALA A 375 3.42 23.06 -6.24
C ALA A 375 4.32 22.07 -5.50
N ALA A 376 5.46 21.69 -6.10
CA ALA A 376 6.45 20.83 -5.47
C ALA A 376 7.05 21.47 -4.22
N ALA A 377 7.45 22.73 -4.27
CA ALA A 377 8.01 23.47 -3.14
C ALA A 377 7.01 23.61 -1.97
N LEU A 378 5.70 23.65 -2.25
CA LEU A 378 4.66 23.75 -1.23
C LEU A 378 4.30 22.38 -0.63
N VAL A 379 4.17 21.36 -1.46
CA VAL A 379 3.59 20.06 -1.08
C VAL A 379 4.63 19.09 -0.55
N VAL A 380 5.80 19.00 -1.20
CA VAL A 380 6.79 17.96 -0.89
C VAL A 380 7.31 18.05 0.55
N PRO A 381 7.70 19.21 1.10
CA PRO A 381 8.15 19.29 2.49
C PRO A 381 7.05 18.88 3.46
N ARG A 382 5.84 19.43 3.28
CA ARG A 382 4.74 19.22 4.22
C ARG A 382 4.21 17.78 4.22
N LEU A 383 3.99 17.19 3.06
CA LEU A 383 3.59 15.79 2.98
C LEU A 383 4.74 14.84 3.36
N GLY A 384 5.99 15.18 3.01
CA GLY A 384 7.17 14.40 3.38
C GLY A 384 7.29 14.22 4.89
N GLU A 385 7.12 15.29 5.67
CA GLU A 385 7.10 15.21 7.13
C GLU A 385 5.99 14.27 7.65
N THR A 386 4.79 14.33 7.06
CA THR A 386 3.68 13.45 7.48
C THR A 386 3.90 11.99 7.09
N LEU A 387 4.63 11.72 6.00
CA LEU A 387 4.97 10.36 5.57
C LEU A 387 6.02 9.71 6.49
N GLU A 388 6.88 10.52 7.11
CA GLU A 388 7.89 10.09 8.06
C GLU A 388 7.37 10.04 9.50
N SER A 389 6.20 10.62 9.76
CA SER A 389 5.60 10.64 11.10
C SER A 389 5.30 9.25 11.62
N ARG A 390 5.57 9.04 12.92
CA ARG A 390 5.14 7.87 13.67
C ARG A 390 3.92 8.20 14.50
N PHE A 391 2.95 7.31 14.52
CA PHE A 391 1.68 7.48 15.20
C PHE A 391 1.55 6.47 16.34
N ALA A 392 1.15 6.91 17.52
CA ALA A 392 0.84 6.02 18.64
C ALA A 392 -0.39 5.12 18.36
N GLY A 393 -1.22 5.48 17.38
CA GLY A 393 -2.41 4.74 16.99
C GLY A 393 -3.23 5.49 15.95
N PHE A 394 -4.35 4.89 15.56
CA PHE A 394 -5.25 5.46 14.54
C PHE A 394 -5.82 6.83 14.92
N SER A 395 -6.12 7.06 16.20
CA SER A 395 -6.65 8.36 16.67
C SER A 395 -5.64 9.50 16.46
N ALA A 396 -4.34 9.25 16.70
CA ALA A 396 -3.30 10.24 16.48
C ALA A 396 -3.16 10.56 14.97
N TYR A 397 -3.24 9.54 14.11
CA TYR A 397 -3.26 9.74 12.66
C TYR A 397 -4.48 10.55 12.20
N LEU A 398 -5.69 10.20 12.68
CA LEU A 398 -6.93 10.90 12.31
C LEU A 398 -6.91 12.37 12.72
N ALA A 399 -6.36 12.68 13.90
CA ALA A 399 -6.20 14.07 14.34
C ALA A 399 -5.34 14.90 13.37
N GLN A 400 -4.28 14.29 12.80
CA GLN A 400 -3.43 14.96 11.81
C GLN A 400 -4.10 15.09 10.43
N MET A 401 -5.07 14.22 10.12
CA MET A 401 -5.78 14.23 8.83
C MET A 401 -6.94 15.23 8.78
N GLN A 402 -7.36 15.77 9.91
CA GLN A 402 -8.42 16.78 9.95
C GLN A 402 -7.90 18.12 9.39
N SER A 403 -8.74 18.79 8.61
CA SER A 403 -8.48 20.18 8.25
C SER A 403 -8.79 21.07 9.46
N PRO A 404 -7.85 21.93 9.91
CA PRO A 404 -8.15 22.84 11.00
C PRO A 404 -9.18 23.93 10.62
N GLU A 405 -9.35 24.20 9.32
CA GLU A 405 -10.17 25.29 8.81
C GLU A 405 -11.54 24.84 8.30
N ILE A 406 -11.66 23.59 7.88
CA ILE A 406 -12.89 23.02 7.33
C ILE A 406 -13.21 21.72 8.07
N PRO A 407 -14.15 21.73 9.04
CA PRO A 407 -14.58 20.51 9.69
C PRO A 407 -15.29 19.61 8.67
N TYR A 408 -14.86 18.36 8.60
CA TYR A 408 -15.54 17.35 7.78
C TYR A 408 -16.89 16.97 8.38
N THR A 409 -17.84 16.57 7.52
CA THR A 409 -19.12 16.01 7.95
C THR A 409 -18.91 14.72 8.76
N ASP A 410 -19.89 14.35 9.59
CA ASP A 410 -19.87 13.10 10.36
C ASP A 410 -19.70 11.87 9.45
N GLU A 411 -20.26 11.90 8.24
CA GLU A 411 -20.10 10.84 7.25
C GLU A 411 -18.63 10.73 6.79
N ALA A 412 -18.02 11.85 6.43
CA ALA A 412 -16.61 11.90 6.01
C ALA A 412 -15.68 11.46 7.15
N GLN A 413 -15.96 11.87 8.39
CA GLN A 413 -15.19 11.42 9.55
C GLN A 413 -15.28 9.91 9.75
N ARG A 414 -16.47 9.31 9.65
CA ARG A 414 -16.64 7.85 9.71
C ARG A 414 -15.88 7.12 8.61
N LEU A 415 -15.90 7.64 7.38
CA LEU A 415 -15.15 7.07 6.27
C LEU A 415 -13.62 7.16 6.49
N LEU A 416 -13.14 8.31 6.97
CA LEU A 416 -11.73 8.46 7.33
C LEU A 416 -11.30 7.46 8.43
N GLN A 417 -12.14 7.26 9.45
CA GLN A 417 -11.89 6.28 10.51
C GLN A 417 -11.82 4.85 9.97
N ARG A 418 -12.80 4.47 9.11
CA ARG A 418 -12.85 3.14 8.49
C ARG A 418 -11.59 2.85 7.67
N PHE A 419 -11.20 3.78 6.79
CA PHE A 419 -10.12 3.55 5.84
C PHE A 419 -8.72 3.94 6.37
N ALA A 420 -8.61 4.62 7.52
CA ALA A 420 -7.33 4.94 8.15
C ALA A 420 -6.48 3.67 8.39
N ARG A 421 -7.12 2.56 8.75
CA ARG A 421 -6.46 1.28 9.05
C ARG A 421 -5.75 0.69 7.83
N PHE A 422 -6.32 0.88 6.64
CA PHE A 422 -5.69 0.43 5.38
C PHE A 422 -4.50 1.30 4.98
N ARG A 423 -4.42 2.54 5.48
CA ARG A 423 -3.33 3.48 5.17
C ARG A 423 -2.15 3.40 6.13
N LEU A 424 -2.31 2.76 7.26
CA LEU A 424 -1.28 2.62 8.27
C LEU A 424 -0.71 1.21 8.29
N ALA A 425 0.60 1.12 8.53
CA ALA A 425 1.30 -0.12 8.78
C ALA A 425 1.85 -0.12 10.20
N PRO A 426 1.69 -1.21 10.95
CA PRO A 426 2.31 -1.34 12.26
C PRO A 426 3.82 -1.47 12.12
N LEU A 427 4.55 -0.85 13.05
CA LEU A 427 5.99 -0.98 13.21
C LEU A 427 6.30 -1.92 14.39
N SER A 428 7.53 -2.43 14.42
CA SER A 428 7.98 -3.38 15.44
C SER A 428 8.02 -2.80 16.86
N ASP A 429 8.05 -1.48 17.00
CA ASP A 429 8.00 -0.76 18.29
C ASP A 429 6.57 -0.49 18.81
N GLY A 430 5.54 -1.00 18.09
CA GLY A 430 4.14 -0.82 18.45
C GLY A 430 3.53 0.48 17.95
N THR A 431 4.30 1.34 17.28
CA THR A 431 3.79 2.53 16.59
C THR A 431 3.32 2.20 15.19
N TYR A 432 2.77 3.17 14.50
CA TYR A 432 2.30 3.05 13.12
C TYR A 432 2.96 4.10 12.24
N ARG A 433 3.15 3.77 10.95
CA ARG A 433 3.53 4.72 9.92
C ARG A 433 2.57 4.64 8.73
N ARG A 434 2.60 5.64 7.88
CA ARG A 434 1.90 5.59 6.60
C ARG A 434 2.58 4.61 5.65
N ARG A 435 1.79 3.96 4.79
CA ARG A 435 2.29 2.97 3.81
C ARG A 435 2.97 3.61 2.61
N GLU A 436 2.69 4.87 2.35
CA GLU A 436 3.25 5.61 1.24
C GLU A 436 4.73 5.96 1.51
N LEU A 437 5.55 5.95 0.45
CA LEU A 437 6.97 6.29 0.54
C LEU A 437 7.23 7.77 0.24
N ARG A 438 8.13 8.39 0.98
CA ARG A 438 8.60 9.75 0.71
C ARG A 438 9.33 9.84 -0.63
N SER A 439 10.17 8.85 -0.98
CA SER A 439 10.86 8.79 -2.28
C SER A 439 9.87 8.79 -3.45
N ALA A 440 8.73 8.09 -3.33
CA ALA A 440 7.69 8.11 -4.34
C ALA A 440 7.07 9.51 -4.52
N LEU A 441 6.87 10.25 -3.42
CA LEU A 441 6.41 11.64 -3.47
C LEU A 441 7.42 12.54 -4.19
N GLU A 442 8.69 12.49 -3.79
CA GLU A 442 9.76 13.35 -4.28
C GLU A 442 10.07 13.10 -5.77
N GLU A 443 10.25 11.84 -6.18
CA GLU A 443 10.52 11.50 -7.58
C GLU A 443 9.35 11.85 -8.50
N SER A 444 8.11 11.59 -8.06
CA SER A 444 6.91 11.90 -8.84
C SER A 444 6.77 13.40 -9.10
N PHE A 445 6.97 14.24 -8.07
CA PHE A 445 6.92 15.70 -8.27
C PHE A 445 8.08 16.22 -9.11
N ALA A 446 9.30 15.74 -8.87
CA ALA A 446 10.46 16.10 -9.67
C ALA A 446 10.28 15.73 -11.16
N SER A 447 9.69 14.57 -11.43
CA SER A 447 9.38 14.14 -12.80
C SER A 447 8.24 14.93 -13.43
N ALA A 448 7.14 15.15 -12.70
CA ALA A 448 6.01 15.94 -13.18
C ALA A 448 6.44 17.36 -13.56
N GLY A 449 7.37 17.96 -12.78
CA GLY A 449 7.96 19.27 -13.12
C GLY A 449 8.81 19.28 -14.41
N ARG A 450 9.30 18.13 -14.86
CA ARG A 450 10.04 17.99 -16.14
C ARG A 450 9.16 17.60 -17.33
N THR A 451 7.91 17.22 -17.08
CA THR A 451 6.96 16.77 -18.10
C THR A 451 6.05 17.91 -18.53
N ASP A 452 5.82 18.06 -19.83
CA ASP A 452 4.84 19.02 -20.34
C ASP A 452 3.42 18.47 -20.17
N THR A 453 2.87 18.69 -18.98
CA THR A 453 1.52 18.20 -18.62
C THR A 453 0.41 18.94 -19.34
N LEU A 454 0.63 20.19 -19.75
CA LEU A 454 -0.31 20.97 -20.59
C LEU A 454 -0.38 20.41 -22.00
N ALA A 455 0.77 20.08 -22.61
CA ALA A 455 0.78 19.43 -23.91
C ALA A 455 0.06 18.07 -23.90
N ALA A 456 0.24 17.27 -22.84
CA ALA A 456 -0.50 16.02 -22.68
C ALA A 456 -2.02 16.27 -22.61
N LEU A 457 -2.48 17.25 -21.81
CA LEU A 457 -3.89 17.63 -21.75
C LEU A 457 -4.43 18.12 -23.09
N GLY A 458 -3.62 18.88 -23.86
CA GLY A 458 -3.98 19.37 -25.20
C GLY A 458 -4.15 18.27 -26.25
N GLN A 459 -3.61 17.08 -26.00
CA GLN A 459 -3.77 15.91 -26.88
C GLN A 459 -5.01 15.08 -26.57
N VAL A 460 -5.70 15.32 -25.45
CA VAL A 460 -6.91 14.60 -25.06
C VAL A 460 -8.04 14.87 -26.06
N ARG A 461 -8.66 13.81 -26.54
CA ARG A 461 -9.75 13.86 -27.55
C ARG A 461 -11.14 13.63 -26.96
N CYS A 462 -11.22 12.91 -25.85
CA CYS A 462 -12.49 12.66 -25.18
C CYS A 462 -13.01 13.92 -24.47
N PRO A 463 -14.30 13.95 -24.08
CA PRO A 463 -14.84 15.00 -23.21
C PRO A 463 -14.04 15.11 -21.90
N VAL A 464 -13.91 16.34 -21.37
CA VAL A 464 -13.16 16.61 -20.14
C VAL A 464 -14.01 17.42 -19.16
N LEU A 465 -14.01 17.00 -17.89
CA LEU A 465 -14.55 17.77 -16.77
C LEU A 465 -13.40 18.15 -15.84
N ILE A 466 -13.19 19.45 -15.64
CA ILE A 466 -12.23 20.01 -14.68
C ILE A 466 -13.03 20.49 -13.46
N VAL A 467 -12.67 20.03 -12.28
CA VAL A 467 -13.22 20.49 -10.99
C VAL A 467 -12.13 21.22 -10.23
N HIS A 468 -12.39 22.46 -9.87
CA HIS A 468 -11.47 23.33 -9.16
C HIS A 468 -11.98 23.68 -7.76
N ALA A 469 -11.20 23.34 -6.72
CA ALA A 469 -11.45 23.71 -5.33
C ALA A 469 -11.02 25.15 -5.07
N LYS A 470 -11.94 25.96 -4.52
CA LYS A 470 -11.71 27.41 -4.41
C LYS A 470 -11.15 27.84 -3.05
N ARG A 471 -11.27 27.00 -2.01
CA ARG A 471 -10.80 27.36 -0.68
C ARG A 471 -9.30 27.13 -0.52
N PRO A 472 -8.63 27.96 0.29
CA PRO A 472 -7.23 27.75 0.64
C PRO A 472 -7.01 26.37 1.32
N TRP A 473 -5.86 25.78 1.05
CA TRP A 473 -5.47 24.50 1.66
C TRP A 473 -4.18 24.61 2.48
N ILE A 474 -3.09 25.07 1.87
CA ILE A 474 -1.79 25.17 2.56
C ILE A 474 -1.38 26.66 2.62
N ASP A 475 -1.02 27.14 3.80
CA ASP A 475 -0.53 28.48 4.08
C ASP A 475 -1.44 29.60 3.49
N GLY A 476 -2.77 29.39 3.60
CA GLY A 476 -3.77 30.33 3.09
C GLY A 476 -3.85 30.42 1.57
N ARG A 477 -3.27 29.45 0.83
CA ARG A 477 -3.27 29.42 -0.64
C ARG A 477 -4.11 28.28 -1.18
N ALA A 478 -4.87 28.56 -2.25
CA ALA A 478 -5.47 27.49 -3.04
C ALA A 478 -4.36 26.68 -3.72
N TYR A 479 -4.56 25.36 -3.82
CA TYR A 479 -3.58 24.48 -4.45
C TYR A 479 -3.44 24.74 -5.95
N LEU A 480 -4.56 24.74 -6.66
CA LEU A 480 -4.62 25.09 -8.07
C LEU A 480 -4.95 26.59 -8.19
N THR A 481 -4.11 27.34 -8.88
CA THR A 481 -4.34 28.77 -9.08
C THR A 481 -5.31 29.03 -10.23
N ASP A 482 -5.99 30.18 -10.22
CA ASP A 482 -6.87 30.58 -11.33
C ASP A 482 -6.11 30.70 -12.67
N ASP A 483 -4.80 31.03 -12.64
CA ASP A 483 -3.94 31.03 -13.81
C ASP A 483 -3.72 29.63 -14.36
N ALA A 484 -3.41 28.66 -13.49
CA ALA A 484 -3.26 27.26 -13.89
C ALA A 484 -4.57 26.69 -14.48
N VAL A 485 -5.72 27.03 -13.90
CA VAL A 485 -7.03 26.65 -14.48
C VAL A 485 -7.22 27.27 -15.87
N ARG A 486 -6.87 28.56 -16.06
CA ARG A 486 -6.94 29.20 -17.37
C ARG A 486 -6.01 28.54 -18.41
N ASP A 487 -4.81 28.15 -17.98
CA ASP A 487 -3.87 27.44 -18.86
C ASP A 487 -4.39 26.05 -19.25
N GLN A 488 -5.02 25.33 -18.32
CA GLN A 488 -5.68 24.05 -18.63
C GLN A 488 -6.83 24.23 -19.64
N LEU A 489 -7.68 25.25 -19.47
CA LEU A 489 -8.79 25.52 -20.40
C LEU A 489 -8.29 25.98 -21.78
N ARG A 490 -7.15 26.68 -21.86
CA ARG A 490 -6.51 27.03 -23.15
C ARG A 490 -5.96 25.77 -23.83
N ALA A 491 -5.33 24.87 -23.07
CA ALA A 491 -4.78 23.63 -23.60
C ALA A 491 -5.90 22.65 -24.05
N CYS A 492 -7.05 22.66 -23.38
CA CYS A 492 -8.19 21.78 -23.64
C CYS A 492 -9.50 22.57 -23.74
N PRO A 493 -9.76 23.25 -24.87
CA PRO A 493 -10.93 24.14 -25.02
C PRO A 493 -12.29 23.45 -24.90
N GLN A 494 -12.36 22.13 -25.12
CA GLN A 494 -13.58 21.34 -24.95
C GLN A 494 -13.89 20.99 -23.48
N ALA A 495 -12.98 21.30 -22.55
CA ALA A 495 -13.17 21.00 -21.14
C ALA A 495 -14.29 21.86 -20.53
N LYS A 496 -15.14 21.22 -19.72
CA LYS A 496 -16.11 21.90 -18.86
C LYS A 496 -15.48 22.17 -17.51
N LEU A 497 -15.64 23.37 -16.99
CA LEU A 497 -15.15 23.75 -15.66
C LEU A 497 -16.28 23.75 -14.65
N LEU A 498 -16.06 23.08 -13.51
CA LEU A 498 -16.87 23.20 -12.29
C LEU A 498 -16.03 23.86 -11.19
N ILE A 499 -16.55 24.88 -10.57
CA ILE A 499 -15.95 25.44 -9.34
C ILE A 499 -16.63 24.79 -8.14
N ALA A 500 -15.83 24.27 -7.21
CA ALA A 500 -16.26 23.78 -5.89
C ALA A 500 -15.99 24.87 -4.85
N PRO A 501 -16.97 25.74 -4.53
CA PRO A 501 -16.72 26.99 -3.81
C PRO A 501 -16.41 26.78 -2.33
N ASN A 502 -16.88 25.66 -1.75
CA ASN A 502 -16.73 25.36 -0.32
C ASN A 502 -15.67 24.27 -0.04
N SER A 503 -15.03 23.71 -1.08
CA SER A 503 -13.99 22.71 -0.96
C SER A 503 -12.60 23.33 -0.98
N ASP A 504 -11.72 22.81 -0.14
CA ASP A 504 -10.27 22.86 -0.32
C ASP A 504 -9.79 21.64 -1.14
N HIS A 505 -8.51 21.60 -1.46
CA HIS A 505 -7.93 20.52 -2.25
C HIS A 505 -8.26 19.10 -1.73
N PRO A 506 -7.99 18.73 -0.45
CA PRO A 506 -8.32 17.40 0.05
C PRO A 506 -9.82 17.15 0.23
N ALA A 507 -10.65 18.18 0.45
CA ALA A 507 -12.09 18.01 0.60
C ALA A 507 -12.75 17.45 -0.67
N LEU A 508 -12.19 17.74 -1.87
CA LEU A 508 -12.70 17.18 -3.13
C LEU A 508 -12.82 15.65 -3.12
N ILE A 509 -11.99 14.96 -2.34
CA ILE A 509 -12.00 13.49 -2.25
C ILE A 509 -12.40 12.96 -0.87
N ARG A 510 -12.27 13.76 0.20
CA ARG A 510 -12.56 13.32 1.57
C ARG A 510 -13.99 13.65 2.00
N ASP A 511 -14.49 14.79 1.56
CA ASP A 511 -15.87 15.26 1.80
C ASP A 511 -16.38 16.06 0.60
N PRO A 512 -16.52 15.42 -0.57
CA PRO A 512 -16.92 16.11 -1.80
C PRO A 512 -18.30 16.77 -1.66
N GLU A 513 -18.38 18.03 -2.08
CA GLU A 513 -19.65 18.75 -2.12
C GLU A 513 -20.69 18.02 -3.01
N PRO A 514 -21.97 18.07 -2.66
CA PRO A 514 -23.03 17.47 -3.49
C PRO A 514 -22.98 17.89 -4.97
N VAL A 515 -22.62 19.17 -5.24
CA VAL A 515 -22.49 19.67 -6.61
C VAL A 515 -21.38 18.98 -7.39
N VAL A 516 -20.29 18.58 -6.74
CA VAL A 516 -19.19 17.83 -7.37
C VAL A 516 -19.66 16.42 -7.75
N ILE A 517 -20.34 15.74 -6.84
CA ILE A 517 -20.87 14.39 -7.08
C ILE A 517 -21.90 14.41 -8.23
N GLU A 518 -22.82 15.38 -8.23
CA GLU A 518 -23.83 15.46 -9.27
C GLU A 518 -23.24 15.82 -10.62
N ALA A 519 -22.26 16.71 -10.66
CA ALA A 519 -21.56 17.06 -11.90
C ALA A 519 -20.81 15.84 -12.50
N ILE A 520 -20.19 15.00 -11.67
CA ILE A 520 -19.55 13.76 -12.12
C ILE A 520 -20.63 12.81 -12.68
N ARG A 521 -21.75 12.62 -11.99
CA ARG A 521 -22.85 11.78 -12.47
C ARG A 521 -23.41 12.23 -13.80
N GLU A 522 -23.71 13.51 -13.90
CA GLU A 522 -24.20 14.08 -15.16
C GLU A 522 -23.20 13.95 -16.31
N PHE A 523 -21.90 14.17 -16.00
CA PHE A 523 -20.85 14.06 -17.00
C PHE A 523 -20.76 12.64 -17.54
N VAL A 524 -20.77 11.63 -16.66
CA VAL A 524 -20.72 10.21 -17.05
C VAL A 524 -21.96 9.83 -17.85
N ARG A 525 -23.17 10.17 -17.38
CA ARG A 525 -24.45 9.84 -18.06
C ARG A 525 -24.60 10.50 -19.43
N ARG A 526 -24.14 11.75 -19.62
CA ARG A 526 -24.30 12.48 -20.88
C ARG A 526 -23.25 12.12 -21.93
N THR A 527 -22.20 11.46 -21.52
CA THR A 527 -21.12 11.03 -22.41
C THR A 527 -21.28 9.55 -22.78
N ASP A 528 -22.31 8.92 -22.24
CA ASP A 528 -22.72 7.54 -22.50
C ASP A 528 -23.60 7.40 -23.80
#